data_c46b1edec5192c675a1401cc4bbad9c9
#
_entry.id   c46b1edec5192c675a1401cc4bbad9c9
#
_cell.length_a   1.000
_cell.length_b   1.000
_cell.length_c   1.000
_cell.angle_alpha   90.00
_cell.angle_beta   90.00
_cell.angle_gamma   90.00
#
_symmetry.space_group_name_H-M   'P 1'
#
loop_
_entity.id
_entity.type
_entity.pdbx_description
1 polymer ?
#
loop_
_entity_poly.entity_id
_entity_poly.type
_entity_poly.pdbx_seq_one_letter_code
_entity_poly.pdbx_strand_id
1 'polypeptide(L)'
;LNEELAGFAGELAVPIKSVVYYAMTYLRPSCSHLALLPSKTTGGHPLIARNYEFNDELEDFQLIRTSVKGRYTHMGTSVLSFGREDGFNEHGLAVTMSSCGFPVGADHCMRRPALKGLQYWAVIRSILENCRDTREALLFLKGMPIAYNINLILLDRSGNGALVETLDGSMAVRMLNETSPVPYTHATNHAVIR
;
A
#
# COMPACT_ATOMS: atom_id res chain seq x y z
N LEU A 1 -15.80 -12.87 29.12
CA LEU A 1 -14.87 -12.30 28.13
C LEU A 1 -13.39 -12.53 28.47
N ASN A 2 -12.91 -12.20 29.69
CA ASN A 2 -11.50 -12.41 30.07
C ASN A 2 -11.07 -13.88 30.04
N GLU A 3 -11.94 -14.78 30.49
CA GLU A 3 -11.70 -16.23 30.46
C GLU A 3 -11.67 -16.78 29.03
N GLU A 4 -12.54 -16.25 28.15
CA GLU A 4 -12.56 -16.59 26.72
C GLU A 4 -11.27 -16.13 26.03
N LEU A 5 -10.84 -14.89 26.30
CA LEU A 5 -9.58 -14.37 25.76
C LEU A 5 -8.37 -15.18 26.27
N ALA A 6 -8.38 -15.57 27.53
CA ALA A 6 -7.32 -16.41 28.11
C ALA A 6 -7.32 -17.82 27.50
N GLY A 7 -8.49 -18.43 27.32
CA GLY A 7 -8.64 -19.72 26.66
C GLY A 7 -8.16 -19.69 25.21
N PHE A 8 -8.54 -18.64 24.46
CA PHE A 8 -8.11 -18.45 23.09
C PHE A 8 -6.59 -18.26 22.97
N ALA A 9 -6.01 -17.44 23.85
CA ALA A 9 -4.57 -17.22 23.92
C ALA A 9 -3.80 -18.51 24.26
N GLY A 10 -4.35 -19.31 25.17
CA GLY A 10 -3.78 -20.61 25.57
C GLY A 10 -3.76 -21.62 24.42
N GLU A 11 -4.87 -21.73 23.68
CA GLU A 11 -4.97 -22.63 22.52
C GLU A 11 -4.01 -22.25 21.38
N LEU A 12 -3.84 -20.96 21.15
CA LEU A 12 -2.92 -20.44 20.13
C LEU A 12 -1.46 -20.41 20.61
N ALA A 13 -1.18 -20.73 21.85
CA ALA A 13 0.15 -20.63 22.48
C ALA A 13 0.78 -19.21 22.33
N VAL A 14 -0.05 -18.17 22.44
CA VAL A 14 0.39 -16.77 22.37
C VAL A 14 0.06 -16.02 23.67
N PRO A 15 0.75 -14.93 23.98
CA PRO A 15 0.38 -14.08 25.11
C PRO A 15 -1.02 -13.49 24.95
N ILE A 16 -1.82 -13.43 26.02
CA ILE A 16 -3.18 -12.84 25.99
C ILE A 16 -3.19 -11.42 25.41
N LYS A 17 -2.14 -10.63 25.65
CA LYS A 17 -1.99 -9.30 25.08
C LYS A 17 -2.00 -9.28 23.56
N SER A 18 -1.53 -10.35 22.90
CA SER A 18 -1.55 -10.46 21.43
C SER A 18 -2.97 -10.67 20.92
N VAL A 19 -3.79 -11.46 21.62
CA VAL A 19 -5.21 -11.65 21.30
C VAL A 19 -5.99 -10.36 21.50
N VAL A 20 -5.76 -9.67 22.62
CA VAL A 20 -6.39 -8.36 22.91
C VAL A 20 -5.99 -7.33 21.85
N TYR A 21 -4.71 -7.28 21.51
CA TYR A 21 -4.22 -6.38 20.47
C TYR A 21 -4.88 -6.65 19.12
N TYR A 22 -4.96 -7.90 18.71
CA TYR A 22 -5.65 -8.30 17.47
C TYR A 22 -7.12 -7.88 17.48
N ALA A 23 -7.84 -8.16 18.58
CA ALA A 23 -9.23 -7.75 18.72
C ALA A 23 -9.41 -6.21 18.66
N MET A 24 -8.44 -5.45 19.18
CA MET A 24 -8.46 -3.98 19.08
C MET A 24 -8.18 -3.48 17.68
N THR A 25 -7.39 -4.18 16.88
CA THR A 25 -7.07 -3.78 15.50
C THR A 25 -8.23 -4.05 14.53
N TYR A 26 -9.17 -4.92 14.88
CA TYR A 26 -10.36 -5.22 14.06
C TYR A 26 -11.24 -3.99 13.78
N LEU A 27 -11.24 -3.01 14.65
CA LEU A 27 -12.02 -1.77 14.50
C LEU A 27 -11.28 -0.66 13.73
N ARG A 28 -10.22 -1.00 12.99
CA ARG A 28 -9.35 -0.04 12.32
C ARG A 28 -9.11 -0.43 10.86
N PRO A 29 -8.69 0.54 10.01
CA PRO A 29 -8.31 0.21 8.63
C PRO A 29 -7.36 -0.97 8.60
N SER A 30 -7.70 -1.98 7.83
CA SER A 30 -6.97 -3.25 7.74
C SER A 30 -6.64 -3.59 6.30
N CYS A 31 -6.05 -2.63 5.59
CA CYS A 31 -5.65 -2.82 4.20
C CYS A 31 -4.58 -3.90 4.07
N SER A 32 -4.62 -4.63 2.96
CA SER A 32 -3.56 -5.52 2.55
C SER A 32 -3.37 -5.47 1.05
N HIS A 33 -2.15 -5.63 0.59
CA HIS A 33 -1.84 -5.72 -0.82
C HIS A 33 -0.65 -6.63 -1.07
N LEU A 34 -0.61 -7.20 -2.25
CA LEU A 34 0.43 -8.15 -2.65
C LEU A 34 0.76 -8.00 -4.14
N ALA A 35 1.99 -8.34 -4.49
CA ALA A 35 2.42 -8.54 -5.87
C ALA A 35 3.06 -9.92 -6.03
N LEU A 36 2.72 -10.58 -7.12
CA LEU A 36 3.24 -11.89 -7.52
C LEU A 36 3.99 -11.74 -8.84
N LEU A 37 5.16 -12.36 -8.92
CA LEU A 37 5.88 -12.50 -10.18
C LEU A 37 5.24 -13.56 -11.10
N PRO A 38 5.50 -13.52 -12.41
CA PRO A 38 4.96 -14.47 -13.39
C PRO A 38 5.10 -15.94 -12.99
N SER A 39 6.20 -16.30 -12.34
CA SER A 39 6.46 -17.68 -11.86
C SER A 39 5.47 -18.19 -10.80
N LYS A 40 4.64 -17.32 -10.23
CA LYS A 40 3.62 -17.66 -9.22
C LYS A 40 2.18 -17.47 -9.69
N THR A 41 1.99 -17.21 -10.96
CA THR A 41 0.65 -17.04 -11.55
C THR A 41 0.39 -18.08 -12.63
N THR A 42 -0.83 -18.59 -12.70
CA THR A 42 -1.19 -19.60 -13.68
C THR A 42 -1.04 -19.12 -15.13
N GLY A 43 -1.26 -17.82 -15.36
CA GLY A 43 -1.14 -17.21 -16.70
C GLY A 43 0.26 -16.75 -17.07
N GLY A 44 1.26 -16.89 -16.19
CA GLY A 44 2.62 -16.39 -16.43
C GLY A 44 2.72 -14.87 -16.57
N HIS A 45 1.79 -14.12 -15.99
CA HIS A 45 1.77 -12.67 -15.97
C HIS A 45 1.98 -12.13 -14.55
N PRO A 46 2.65 -10.98 -14.36
CA PRO A 46 2.72 -10.35 -13.06
C PRO A 46 1.31 -9.98 -12.58
N LEU A 47 1.05 -10.15 -11.29
CA LEU A 47 -0.25 -9.86 -10.68
C LEU A 47 -0.05 -8.99 -9.46
N ILE A 48 -0.88 -7.95 -9.35
CA ILE A 48 -1.00 -7.13 -8.16
C ILE A 48 -2.45 -7.17 -7.67
N ALA A 49 -2.63 -7.29 -6.38
CA ALA A 49 -3.95 -7.30 -5.75
C ALA A 49 -3.96 -6.45 -4.48
N ARG A 50 -5.09 -5.88 -4.17
CA ARG A 50 -5.31 -5.08 -2.97
C ARG A 50 -6.66 -5.37 -2.35
N ASN A 51 -6.68 -5.48 -1.03
CA ASN A 51 -7.88 -5.34 -0.22
C ASN A 51 -7.80 -3.98 0.50
N TYR A 52 -8.86 -3.20 0.38
CA TYR A 52 -8.98 -1.89 1.02
C TYR A 52 -10.09 -1.93 2.05
N GLU A 53 -9.73 -1.60 3.28
CA GLU A 53 -10.67 -1.52 4.39
C GLU A 53 -10.50 -0.17 5.10
N PHE A 54 -11.52 0.64 5.07
CA PHE A 54 -11.57 1.91 5.77
C PHE A 54 -13.00 2.20 6.22
N ASN A 55 -13.56 3.32 5.88
CA ASN A 55 -14.88 3.76 6.29
C ASN A 55 -15.76 3.97 5.06
N ASP A 56 -16.80 3.18 4.94
CA ASP A 56 -17.72 3.20 3.80
C ASP A 56 -18.52 4.50 3.66
N GLU A 57 -18.68 5.26 4.74
CA GLU A 57 -19.37 6.56 4.70
C GLU A 57 -18.49 7.69 4.15
N LEU A 58 -17.16 7.51 4.14
CA LEU A 58 -16.19 8.54 3.74
C LEU A 58 -15.60 8.31 2.36
N GLU A 59 -15.87 7.15 1.76
CA GLU A 59 -15.29 6.75 0.48
C GLU A 59 -16.21 7.09 -0.70
N ASP A 60 -15.62 7.51 -1.81
CA ASP A 60 -16.36 7.77 -3.04
C ASP A 60 -16.56 6.51 -3.92
N PHE A 61 -15.86 5.41 -3.64
CA PHE A 61 -15.97 4.10 -4.29
C PHE A 61 -16.05 4.14 -5.83
N GLN A 62 -15.38 5.09 -6.44
CA GLN A 62 -15.41 5.27 -7.89
C GLN A 62 -14.15 4.69 -8.54
N LEU A 63 -14.34 3.93 -9.62
CA LEU A 63 -13.27 3.55 -10.53
C LEU A 63 -13.23 4.58 -11.67
N ILE A 64 -12.17 5.38 -11.72
CA ILE A 64 -12.06 6.50 -12.66
C ILE A 64 -10.91 6.30 -13.64
N ARG A 65 -11.22 6.43 -14.94
CA ARG A 65 -10.24 6.59 -15.99
C ARG A 65 -9.93 8.08 -16.18
N THR A 66 -8.67 8.44 -16.09
CA THR A 66 -8.20 9.81 -16.25
C THR A 66 -7.26 9.91 -17.46
N SER A 67 -7.51 10.89 -18.33
CA SER A 67 -6.65 11.22 -19.45
C SER A 67 -6.43 12.73 -19.49
N VAL A 68 -5.20 13.16 -19.24
CA VAL A 68 -4.79 14.57 -19.22
C VAL A 68 -3.75 14.77 -20.30
N LYS A 69 -3.89 15.84 -21.07
CA LYS A 69 -2.93 16.16 -22.16
C LYS A 69 -1.50 16.26 -21.60
N GLY A 70 -0.58 15.50 -22.20
CA GLY A 70 0.83 15.46 -21.80
C GLY A 70 1.11 14.62 -20.55
N ARG A 71 0.15 13.80 -20.13
CA ARG A 71 0.28 12.83 -19.03
C ARG A 71 -0.17 11.45 -19.49
N TYR A 72 0.31 10.41 -18.83
CA TYR A 72 -0.13 9.04 -19.12
C TYR A 72 -1.57 8.84 -18.68
N THR A 73 -2.35 8.19 -19.53
CA THR A 73 -3.70 7.75 -19.18
C THR A 73 -3.61 6.68 -18.11
N HIS A 74 -4.43 6.82 -17.08
CA HIS A 74 -4.46 5.85 -15.98
C HIS A 74 -5.89 5.58 -15.52
N MET A 75 -6.08 4.46 -14.83
CA MET A 75 -7.33 4.07 -14.20
C MET A 75 -7.05 3.54 -12.80
N GLY A 76 -7.94 3.83 -11.87
CA GLY A 76 -7.82 3.35 -10.48
C GLY A 76 -8.96 3.86 -9.61
N THR A 77 -8.97 3.38 -8.37
CA THR A 77 -9.94 3.83 -7.37
C THR A 77 -9.65 5.26 -6.96
N SER A 78 -10.71 6.03 -6.75
CA SER A 78 -10.59 7.47 -6.56
C SER A 78 -10.59 7.86 -5.08
N VAL A 79 -9.96 8.99 -4.82
CA VAL A 79 -10.09 9.77 -3.59
C VAL A 79 -10.51 11.17 -4.00
N LEU A 80 -11.64 11.63 -3.49
CA LEU A 80 -12.19 12.96 -3.79
C LEU A 80 -12.36 13.20 -5.29
N SER A 81 -12.68 12.16 -6.06
CA SER A 81 -12.85 12.15 -7.52
C SER A 81 -11.59 12.48 -8.34
N PHE A 82 -10.53 12.98 -7.78
CA PHE A 82 -9.30 13.36 -8.51
C PHE A 82 -8.02 12.67 -8.00
N GLY A 83 -7.95 12.27 -6.75
CA GLY A 83 -6.83 11.48 -6.22
C GLY A 83 -6.88 10.01 -6.65
N ARG A 84 -5.89 9.22 -6.25
CA ARG A 84 -5.86 7.78 -6.46
C ARG A 84 -5.43 7.06 -5.19
N GLU A 85 -6.11 5.98 -4.88
CA GLU A 85 -5.70 5.06 -3.83
C GLU A 85 -4.87 3.90 -4.35
N ASP A 86 -5.15 3.53 -5.58
CA ASP A 86 -4.46 2.53 -6.37
C ASP A 86 -4.73 2.77 -7.85
N GLY A 87 -4.15 1.97 -8.71
CA GLY A 87 -4.44 2.01 -10.14
C GLY A 87 -3.30 1.50 -11.00
N PHE A 88 -3.51 1.63 -12.29
CA PHE A 88 -2.53 1.31 -13.31
C PHE A 88 -2.61 2.30 -14.48
N ASN A 89 -1.53 2.43 -15.22
CA ASN A 89 -1.47 3.32 -16.37
C ASN A 89 -1.34 2.55 -17.70
N GLU A 90 -1.42 3.30 -18.81
CA GLU A 90 -1.36 2.76 -20.17
C GLU A 90 -0.05 2.03 -20.50
N HIS A 91 1.03 2.25 -19.73
CA HIS A 91 2.29 1.53 -19.87
C HIS A 91 2.32 0.21 -19.10
N GLY A 92 1.32 -0.05 -18.26
CA GLY A 92 1.21 -1.25 -17.43
C GLY A 92 1.99 -1.16 -16.14
N LEU A 93 2.32 0.04 -15.68
CA LEU A 93 2.74 0.28 -14.30
C LEU A 93 1.51 0.30 -13.40
N ALA A 94 1.49 -0.56 -12.40
CA ALA A 94 0.47 -0.61 -11.37
C ALA A 94 1.03 -0.18 -10.00
N VAL A 95 0.21 0.50 -9.22
CA VAL A 95 0.54 1.00 -7.89
C VAL A 95 -0.60 0.69 -6.94
N THR A 96 -0.28 0.11 -5.80
CA THR A 96 -1.21 -0.09 -4.69
C THR A 96 -0.62 0.46 -3.39
N MET A 97 -1.45 0.78 -2.41
CA MET A 97 -0.99 1.31 -1.14
C MET A 97 -1.73 0.72 0.07
N SER A 98 -1.07 0.79 1.19
CA SER A 98 -1.66 0.75 2.53
C SER A 98 -1.01 1.82 3.41
N SER A 99 -1.72 2.32 4.41
CA SER A 99 -1.08 3.20 5.39
C SER A 99 -0.02 2.42 6.18
N CYS A 100 1.12 3.06 6.40
CA CYS A 100 2.25 2.50 7.15
C CYS A 100 2.33 3.18 8.52
N GLY A 101 2.18 2.41 9.55
CA GLY A 101 2.24 2.94 10.91
C GLY A 101 0.91 2.79 11.64
N PHE A 102 1.01 2.26 12.84
CA PHE A 102 -0.15 2.07 13.69
C PHE A 102 -0.75 3.41 14.11
N PRO A 103 -2.07 3.45 14.30
CA PRO A 103 -2.71 4.57 14.96
C PRO A 103 -2.07 4.80 16.33
N VAL A 104 -1.84 6.05 16.66
CA VAL A 104 -1.29 6.47 17.95
C VAL A 104 -2.21 7.49 18.61
N GLY A 105 -2.26 7.45 19.94
CA GLY A 105 -3.05 8.38 20.75
C GLY A 105 -4.49 7.94 21.00
N ALA A 106 -5.19 8.73 21.80
CA ALA A 106 -6.56 8.45 22.25
C ALA A 106 -7.61 8.54 21.13
N ASP A 107 -7.33 9.31 20.09
CA ASP A 107 -8.27 9.61 19.00
C ASP A 107 -8.28 8.52 17.91
N HIS A 108 -7.53 7.45 18.09
CA HIS A 108 -7.43 6.35 17.12
C HIS A 108 -7.06 6.78 15.70
N CYS A 109 -6.52 7.97 15.54
CA CYS A 109 -6.10 8.50 14.26
C CYS A 109 -4.78 7.86 13.81
N MET A 110 -4.58 7.81 12.49
CA MET A 110 -3.29 7.44 11.92
C MET A 110 -2.20 8.37 12.44
N ARG A 111 -0.99 7.82 12.64
CA ARG A 111 0.16 8.62 13.06
C ARG A 111 0.33 9.82 12.14
N ARG A 112 0.38 11.02 12.70
CA ARG A 112 0.58 12.23 11.93
C ARG A 112 1.95 12.20 11.26
N PRO A 113 2.03 12.58 9.98
CA PRO A 113 3.31 12.65 9.28
C PRO A 113 4.22 13.68 9.93
N ALA A 114 5.51 13.34 10.01
CA ALA A 114 6.53 14.23 10.57
C ALA A 114 6.90 15.39 9.63
N LEU A 115 6.60 15.26 8.34
CA LEU A 115 6.95 16.22 7.29
C LEU A 115 5.71 16.84 6.65
N LYS A 116 5.87 18.04 6.12
CA LYS A 116 4.92 18.65 5.19
C LYS A 116 5.23 18.13 3.79
N GLY A 117 4.19 17.79 3.01
CA GLY A 117 4.37 17.27 1.66
C GLY A 117 3.07 16.76 1.07
N LEU A 118 3.22 15.92 0.05
CA LEU A 118 2.10 15.32 -0.67
C LEU A 118 1.43 14.22 0.14
N GLN A 119 0.13 14.17 0.07
CA GLN A 119 -0.68 13.08 0.57
C GLN A 119 -0.59 11.87 -0.37
N TYR A 120 -0.84 10.67 0.13
CA TYR A 120 -0.72 9.40 -0.59
C TYR A 120 -1.44 9.41 -1.94
N TRP A 121 -2.66 9.94 -1.99
CA TRP A 121 -3.48 9.97 -3.20
C TRP A 121 -2.85 10.84 -4.32
N ALA A 122 -2.14 11.91 -3.96
CA ALA A 122 -1.41 12.75 -4.90
C ALA A 122 -0.12 12.06 -5.36
N VAL A 123 0.57 11.36 -4.47
CA VAL A 123 1.77 10.57 -4.79
C VAL A 123 1.45 9.49 -5.81
N ILE A 124 0.41 8.68 -5.57
CA ILE A 124 0.00 7.58 -6.46
C ILE A 124 -0.41 8.13 -7.83
N ARG A 125 -1.26 9.15 -7.87
CA ARG A 125 -1.65 9.80 -9.11
C ARG A 125 -0.44 10.33 -9.88
N SER A 126 0.48 10.99 -9.20
CA SER A 126 1.69 11.53 -9.83
C SER A 126 2.58 10.45 -10.44
N ILE A 127 2.73 9.30 -9.78
CA ILE A 127 3.45 8.15 -10.35
C ILE A 127 2.76 7.65 -11.61
N LEU A 128 1.44 7.43 -11.57
CA LEU A 128 0.68 6.90 -12.69
C LEU A 128 0.68 7.84 -13.90
N GLU A 129 0.73 9.15 -13.68
CA GLU A 129 0.75 10.18 -14.73
C GLU A 129 2.13 10.40 -15.38
N ASN A 130 3.23 10.00 -14.71
CA ASN A 130 4.58 10.39 -15.14
C ASN A 130 5.57 9.25 -15.32
N CYS A 131 5.28 8.04 -14.82
CA CYS A 131 6.22 6.92 -14.82
C CYS A 131 5.71 5.78 -15.69
N ARG A 132 6.60 5.15 -16.47
CA ARG A 132 6.26 4.03 -17.34
C ARG A 132 6.44 2.69 -16.68
N ASP A 133 7.36 2.61 -15.73
CA ASP A 133 7.78 1.36 -15.10
C ASP A 133 8.22 1.59 -13.64
N THR A 134 8.52 0.52 -12.95
CA THR A 134 8.95 0.53 -11.55
C THR A 134 10.24 1.33 -11.35
N ARG A 135 11.18 1.28 -12.28
CA ARG A 135 12.45 2.02 -12.19
C ARG A 135 12.22 3.53 -12.26
N GLU A 136 11.42 3.98 -13.22
CA GLU A 136 11.05 5.40 -13.32
C GLU A 136 10.31 5.87 -12.08
N ALA A 137 9.37 5.06 -11.55
CA ALA A 137 8.65 5.38 -10.33
C ALA A 137 9.58 5.53 -9.12
N LEU A 138 10.55 4.66 -8.95
CA LEU A 138 11.53 4.76 -7.86
C LEU A 138 12.42 6.00 -7.99
N LEU A 139 12.83 6.36 -9.20
CA LEU A 139 13.59 7.60 -9.45
C LEU A 139 12.73 8.83 -9.18
N PHE A 140 11.48 8.81 -9.58
CA PHE A 140 10.52 9.90 -9.39
C PHE A 140 10.20 10.14 -7.92
N LEU A 141 10.14 9.08 -7.11
CA LEU A 141 9.92 9.16 -5.66
C LEU A 141 11.11 9.77 -4.90
N LYS A 142 12.33 9.69 -5.46
CA LYS A 142 13.50 10.32 -4.85
C LYS A 142 13.33 11.84 -4.84
N GLY A 143 13.37 12.41 -3.65
CA GLY A 143 13.20 13.86 -3.45
C GLY A 143 11.76 14.35 -3.46
N MET A 144 10.78 13.47 -3.68
CA MET A 144 9.38 13.84 -3.53
C MET A 144 9.06 14.05 -2.03
N PRO A 145 8.50 15.21 -1.66
CA PRO A 145 8.12 15.45 -0.26
C PRO A 145 6.83 14.68 0.03
N ILE A 146 6.95 13.49 0.57
CA ILE A 146 5.82 12.62 0.95
C ILE A 146 5.53 12.85 2.42
N ALA A 147 4.38 13.43 2.72
CA ALA A 147 3.97 13.73 4.09
C ALA A 147 3.30 12.54 4.78
N TYR A 148 2.90 11.52 4.05
CA TYR A 148 2.14 10.40 4.59
C TYR A 148 3.00 9.17 4.79
N ASN A 149 2.77 8.44 5.90
CA ASN A 149 3.42 7.16 6.15
C ASN A 149 2.67 6.06 5.40
N ILE A 150 3.26 5.54 4.33
CA ILE A 150 2.62 4.57 3.42
C ILE A 150 3.57 3.44 3.05
N ASN A 151 2.97 2.30 2.77
CA ASN A 151 3.54 1.23 1.98
C ASN A 151 3.01 1.36 0.55
N LEU A 152 3.88 1.42 -0.43
CA LEU A 152 3.52 1.32 -1.85
C LEU A 152 4.06 0.01 -2.40
N ILE A 153 3.23 -0.73 -3.14
CA ILE A 153 3.71 -1.78 -4.02
C ILE A 153 3.62 -1.26 -5.45
N LEU A 154 4.75 -1.25 -6.12
CA LEU A 154 4.90 -0.95 -7.54
C LEU A 154 5.09 -2.26 -8.27
N LEU A 155 4.45 -2.43 -9.43
CA LEU A 155 4.65 -3.59 -10.29
C LEU A 155 4.43 -3.18 -11.74
N ASP A 156 5.39 -3.48 -12.62
CA ASP A 156 5.24 -3.24 -14.05
C ASP A 156 4.94 -4.52 -14.83
N ARG A 157 4.54 -4.36 -16.09
CA ARG A 157 4.19 -5.47 -16.98
C ARG A 157 5.33 -6.46 -17.23
N SER A 158 6.57 -6.05 -17.01
CA SER A 158 7.76 -6.87 -17.17
C SER A 158 8.07 -7.72 -15.95
N GLY A 159 7.29 -7.61 -14.87
CA GLY A 159 7.49 -8.33 -13.63
C GLY A 159 8.52 -7.69 -12.70
N ASN A 160 8.97 -6.47 -12.97
CA ASN A 160 9.76 -5.72 -12.01
C ASN A 160 8.83 -5.00 -11.03
N GLY A 161 9.08 -5.18 -9.76
CA GLY A 161 8.31 -4.55 -8.71
C GLY A 161 9.18 -4.02 -7.58
N ALA A 162 8.55 -3.34 -6.65
CA ALA A 162 9.17 -2.88 -5.43
C ALA A 162 8.12 -2.67 -4.34
N LEU A 163 8.50 -2.99 -3.10
CA LEU A 163 7.85 -2.46 -1.92
C LEU A 163 8.61 -1.21 -1.48
N VAL A 164 7.90 -0.10 -1.36
CA VAL A 164 8.43 1.19 -0.89
C VAL A 164 7.71 1.55 0.40
N GLU A 165 8.44 1.76 1.47
CA GLU A 165 7.91 2.23 2.75
C GLU A 165 8.37 3.66 3.02
N THR A 166 7.42 4.54 3.33
CA THR A 166 7.72 5.87 3.86
C THR A 166 7.30 5.92 5.33
N LEU A 167 8.21 6.29 6.19
CA LEU A 167 7.95 6.42 7.62
C LEU A 167 8.74 7.61 8.17
N ASP A 168 8.00 8.59 8.70
CA ASP A 168 8.56 9.80 9.31
C ASP A 168 9.62 10.51 8.43
N GLY A 169 9.34 10.59 7.12
CA GLY A 169 10.19 11.26 6.15
C GLY A 169 11.36 10.45 5.62
N SER A 170 11.55 9.24 6.11
CA SER A 170 12.54 8.32 5.54
C SER A 170 11.87 7.34 4.58
N MET A 171 12.58 6.88 3.56
CA MET A 171 12.11 5.92 2.56
C MET A 171 13.00 4.69 2.56
N ALA A 172 12.38 3.51 2.59
CA ALA A 172 13.05 2.22 2.40
C ALA A 172 12.46 1.52 1.16
N VAL A 173 13.28 0.77 0.45
CA VAL A 173 12.87 0.08 -0.78
C VAL A 173 13.36 -1.36 -0.74
N ARG A 174 12.47 -2.30 -1.04
CA ARG A 174 12.80 -3.71 -1.30
C ARG A 174 12.36 -4.06 -2.72
N MET A 175 13.32 -4.41 -3.56
CA MET A 175 13.05 -4.80 -4.95
C MET A 175 12.38 -6.17 -5.02
N LEU A 176 11.54 -6.33 -6.03
CA LEU A 176 10.92 -7.60 -6.43
C LEU A 176 11.18 -7.81 -7.92
N ASN A 177 11.91 -8.87 -8.24
CA ASN A 177 12.21 -9.28 -9.61
C ASN A 177 12.62 -10.77 -9.65
N GLU A 178 12.94 -11.30 -10.79
CA GLU A 178 13.29 -12.71 -10.98
C GLU A 178 14.48 -13.20 -10.13
N THR A 179 15.33 -12.29 -9.64
CA THR A 179 16.46 -12.62 -8.75
C THR A 179 16.12 -12.51 -7.26
N SER A 180 14.89 -12.11 -6.93
CA SER A 180 14.45 -11.99 -5.54
C SER A 180 14.37 -13.36 -4.87
N PRO A 181 14.73 -13.49 -3.57
CA PRO A 181 14.69 -14.76 -2.84
C PRO A 181 13.30 -15.40 -2.82
N VAL A 182 12.27 -14.57 -2.86
CA VAL A 182 10.88 -14.99 -2.98
C VAL A 182 10.20 -14.23 -4.11
N PRO A 183 9.38 -14.89 -4.95
CA PRO A 183 8.77 -14.29 -6.13
C PRO A 183 7.46 -13.53 -5.81
N TYR A 184 7.37 -12.96 -4.63
CA TYR A 184 6.24 -12.12 -4.20
C TYR A 184 6.66 -11.10 -3.15
N THR A 185 5.84 -10.08 -3.00
CA THR A 185 5.90 -9.14 -1.87
C THR A 185 4.49 -8.80 -1.40
N HIS A 186 4.36 -8.45 -0.14
CA HIS A 186 3.10 -8.02 0.44
C HIS A 186 3.34 -6.95 1.49
N ALA A 187 2.30 -6.22 1.81
CA ALA A 187 2.28 -5.28 2.94
C ALA A 187 0.86 -5.15 3.50
N THR A 188 0.80 -4.75 4.76
CA THR A 188 -0.41 -4.38 5.47
C THR A 188 -0.23 -2.98 6.07
N ASN A 189 -0.76 -2.68 7.25
CA ASN A 189 -0.70 -1.33 7.82
C ASN A 189 0.49 -1.10 8.76
N HIS A 190 1.61 -1.78 8.55
CA HIS A 190 2.84 -1.61 9.33
C HIS A 190 4.07 -1.70 8.43
N ALA A 191 5.21 -1.27 8.95
CA ALA A 191 6.48 -1.40 8.24
C ALA A 191 6.88 -2.89 8.14
N VAL A 192 7.39 -3.28 6.97
CA VAL A 192 7.77 -4.68 6.62
C VAL A 192 9.26 -4.78 6.31
N ILE A 193 9.88 -3.66 5.89
CA ILE A 193 11.29 -3.61 5.50
C ILE A 193 12.18 -3.24 6.69
N ARG A 194 11.65 -2.50 7.66
CA ARG A 194 12.37 -1.91 8.80
C ARG A 194 12.15 -2.67 10.09
#